data_8077aa180c6eb00a4c1767a4aa249cca
#
_entry.id   8077aa180c6eb00a4c1767a4aa249cca
#
_cell.length_a   1.000
_cell.length_b   1.000
_cell.length_c   1.000
_cell.angle_alpha   90.00
_cell.angle_beta   90.00
_cell.angle_gamma   90.00
#
_symmetry.space_group_name_H-M   'P 1'
#
loop_
_entity.id
_entity.type
_entity.pdbx_description
1 polymer ?
#
loop_
_entity_poly.entity_id
_entity_poly.type
_entity_poly.pdbx_seq_one_letter_code
_entity_poly.pdbx_strand_id
1 'polypeptide(L)'
;MTTYRDFYLQISFSELHPLMVFYLARPLDGEKAMLADRSNEMNLRSVLGSHSVNENFSCYNYRATHWLDAQMTKTRFFEILDRCVDEAVRGYYQLAH
;
A
#
# COMPACT_ATOMS: atom_id res chain seq x y z
N MET A 1 -3.63 -15.28 -3.00
CA MET A 1 -2.83 -14.05 -2.83
C MET A 1 -1.68 -14.08 -3.83
N THR A 2 -1.44 -12.98 -4.49
CA THR A 2 -0.38 -12.89 -5.49
C THR A 2 0.76 -12.00 -4.99
N THR A 3 1.91 -12.04 -5.66
CA THR A 3 3.04 -11.17 -5.33
C THR A 3 3.33 -10.23 -6.51
N TYR A 4 3.79 -9.03 -6.17
CA TYR A 4 4.16 -8.02 -7.16
C TYR A 4 5.30 -7.17 -6.60
N ARG A 5 6.46 -7.18 -7.25
CA ARG A 5 7.65 -6.41 -6.86
C ARG A 5 8.02 -6.62 -5.38
N ASP A 6 8.07 -7.89 -4.94
CA ASP A 6 8.40 -8.33 -3.58
C ASP A 6 7.35 -8.03 -2.51
N PHE A 7 6.18 -7.52 -2.90
CA PHE A 7 5.04 -7.35 -2.00
C PHE A 7 3.99 -8.43 -2.23
N TYR A 8 3.32 -8.82 -1.18
CA TYR A 8 2.04 -9.52 -1.30
C TYR A 8 1.00 -8.50 -1.75
N LEU A 9 0.31 -8.79 -2.82
CA LEU A 9 -0.69 -7.90 -3.40
C LEU A 9 -2.07 -8.52 -3.28
N GLN A 10 -3.02 -7.74 -2.79
CA GLN A 10 -4.43 -8.09 -2.80
C GLN A 10 -5.22 -6.91 -3.36
N ILE A 11 -6.10 -7.19 -4.32
CA ILE A 11 -6.99 -6.19 -4.88
C ILE A 11 -8.40 -6.61 -4.52
N SER A 12 -9.13 -5.70 -3.87
CA SER A 12 -10.52 -5.91 -3.47
C SER A 12 -11.44 -4.90 -4.14
N PHE A 13 -12.69 -5.27 -4.32
CA PHE A 13 -13.71 -4.40 -4.90
C PHE A 13 -14.83 -4.21 -3.89
N SER A 14 -15.28 -2.97 -3.72
CA SER A 14 -16.41 -2.68 -2.85
C SER A 14 -17.72 -3.11 -3.52
N GLU A 15 -18.62 -3.71 -2.74
CA GLU A 15 -19.96 -4.06 -3.23
C GLU A 15 -20.91 -2.86 -3.22
N LEU A 16 -20.63 -1.86 -2.38
CA LEU A 16 -21.52 -0.72 -2.18
C LEU A 16 -21.16 0.48 -3.05
N HIS A 17 -19.91 0.60 -3.45
CA HIS A 17 -19.40 1.73 -4.21
C HIS A 17 -18.48 1.25 -5.32
N PRO A 18 -18.38 1.96 -6.44
CA PRO A 18 -17.46 1.60 -7.51
C PRO A 18 -16.02 1.93 -7.12
N LEU A 19 -15.51 1.22 -6.12
CA LEU A 19 -14.17 1.41 -5.57
C LEU A 19 -13.36 0.13 -5.67
N MET A 20 -12.08 0.27 -5.96
CA MET A 20 -11.13 -0.81 -5.80
C MET A 20 -10.09 -0.41 -4.75
N VAL A 21 -9.63 -1.39 -3.99
CA VAL A 21 -8.68 -1.21 -2.91
C VAL A 21 -7.45 -2.06 -3.18
N PHE A 22 -6.28 -1.42 -3.21
CA PHE A 22 -5.01 -2.12 -3.30
C PHE A 22 -4.42 -2.29 -1.92
N TYR A 23 -4.06 -3.53 -1.58
CA TYR A 23 -3.31 -3.85 -0.38
C TYR A 23 -1.95 -4.41 -0.77
N LEU A 24 -0.90 -3.85 -0.21
CA LEU A 24 0.46 -4.33 -0.37
C LEU A 24 1.03 -4.61 1.01
N ALA A 25 1.71 -5.75 1.17
CA ALA A 25 2.29 -6.15 2.44
C ALA A 25 3.66 -6.76 2.24
N ARG A 26 4.56 -6.50 3.18
CA ARG A 26 5.92 -7.05 3.16
C ARG A 26 6.44 -7.20 4.58
N PRO A 27 7.10 -8.33 4.94
CA PRO A 27 7.69 -8.49 6.26
C PRO A 27 8.71 -7.39 6.58
N LEU A 28 8.74 -6.99 7.85
CA LEU A 28 9.57 -5.88 8.29
C LEU A 28 10.25 -6.24 9.63
N ASP A 29 11.57 -6.07 9.70
CA ASP A 29 12.33 -6.23 10.92
C ASP A 29 12.53 -4.87 11.60
N GLY A 30 12.56 -4.84 12.94
CA GLY A 30 12.84 -3.63 13.72
C GLY A 30 11.96 -3.50 14.95
N GLU A 31 12.18 -2.44 15.71
CA GLU A 31 11.37 -2.13 16.88
C GLU A 31 10.02 -1.57 16.46
N LYS A 32 8.97 -2.27 16.88
CA LYS A 32 7.60 -2.00 16.43
C LYS A 32 7.11 -0.59 16.74
N ALA A 33 7.43 -0.06 17.92
CA ALA A 33 6.98 1.28 18.31
C ALA A 33 7.57 2.37 17.43
N MET A 34 8.87 2.29 17.11
CA MET A 34 9.52 3.26 16.24
C MET A 34 8.98 3.20 14.82
N LEU A 35 8.70 1.98 14.33
CA LEU A 35 8.18 1.79 12.98
C LEU A 35 6.77 2.36 12.83
N ALA A 36 5.93 2.22 13.86
CA ALA A 36 4.58 2.79 13.85
C ALA A 36 4.63 4.32 13.79
N ASP A 37 5.51 4.95 14.59
CA ASP A 37 5.66 6.40 14.58
C ASP A 37 6.13 6.91 13.22
N ARG A 38 7.10 6.23 12.61
CA ARG A 38 7.59 6.58 11.28
C ARG A 38 6.51 6.45 10.22
N SER A 39 5.66 5.42 10.30
CA SER A 39 4.57 5.25 9.35
C SER A 39 3.57 6.38 9.46
N ASN A 40 3.27 6.87 10.65
CA ASN A 40 2.40 8.02 10.86
C ASN A 40 2.97 9.30 10.23
N GLU A 41 4.27 9.54 10.39
CA GLU A 41 4.92 10.68 9.75
C GLU A 41 4.88 10.58 8.22
N MET A 42 5.10 9.39 7.68
CA MET A 42 5.05 9.15 6.25
C MET A 42 3.65 9.43 5.68
N ASN A 43 2.60 9.08 6.42
CA ASN A 43 1.22 9.30 5.99
C ASN A 43 0.88 10.78 5.82
N LEU A 44 1.54 11.66 6.56
CA LEU A 44 1.36 13.09 6.38
C LEU A 44 1.89 13.59 5.04
N ARG A 45 2.73 12.82 4.38
CA ARG A 45 3.35 13.15 3.11
C ARG A 45 2.87 12.27 1.95
N SER A 46 2.09 11.23 2.25
CA SER A 46 1.61 10.31 1.23
C SER A 46 0.51 10.94 0.40
N VAL A 47 0.52 10.65 -0.89
CA VAL A 47 -0.43 11.21 -1.86
C VAL A 47 -1.48 10.19 -2.28
N LEU A 48 -1.07 8.95 -2.55
CA LEU A 48 -1.93 7.93 -3.15
C LEU A 48 -2.58 7.02 -2.11
N GLY A 49 -1.85 6.67 -1.07
CA GLY A 49 -2.33 5.71 -0.10
C GLY A 49 -1.78 5.95 1.28
N SER A 50 -1.98 5.00 2.18
CA SER A 50 -1.51 5.11 3.56
C SER A 50 -0.64 3.93 3.94
N HIS A 51 0.33 4.21 4.81
CA HIS A 51 1.28 3.26 5.34
C HIS A 51 0.90 2.87 6.76
N SER A 52 1.09 1.61 7.11
CA SER A 52 0.89 1.15 8.48
C SER A 52 1.83 -0.01 8.79
N VAL A 53 2.00 -0.30 10.06
CA VAL A 53 2.78 -1.43 10.53
C VAL A 53 1.87 -2.32 11.37
N ASN A 54 1.77 -3.59 11.00
CA ASN A 54 1.06 -4.57 11.79
C ASN A 54 2.02 -5.12 12.85
N GLU A 55 1.82 -4.71 14.10
CA GLU A 55 2.71 -5.07 15.19
C GLU A 55 2.70 -6.56 15.52
N ASN A 56 1.55 -7.23 15.31
CA ASN A 56 1.43 -8.66 15.63
C ASN A 56 2.23 -9.53 14.67
N PHE A 57 2.35 -9.13 13.41
CA PHE A 57 3.00 -9.92 12.37
C PHE A 57 4.31 -9.30 11.87
N SER A 58 4.75 -8.19 12.46
CA SER A 58 5.95 -7.46 12.02
C SER A 58 5.92 -7.23 10.51
N CYS A 59 4.85 -6.64 10.04
CA CYS A 59 4.58 -6.50 8.61
C CYS A 59 4.27 -5.05 8.26
N TYR A 60 4.90 -4.57 7.19
CA TYR A 60 4.54 -3.30 6.59
C TYR A 60 3.31 -3.49 5.70
N ASN A 61 2.34 -2.61 5.82
CA ASN A 61 1.14 -2.60 5.00
C ASN A 61 0.97 -1.26 4.31
N TYR A 62 0.46 -1.31 3.09
CA TYR A 62 0.10 -0.14 2.31
C TYR A 62 -1.31 -0.34 1.76
N ARG A 63 -2.12 0.68 1.81
CA ARG A 63 -3.49 0.63 1.31
C ARG A 63 -3.79 1.88 0.49
N ALA A 64 -4.33 1.68 -0.70
CA ALA A 64 -4.81 2.76 -1.55
C ALA A 64 -6.19 2.42 -2.11
N THR A 65 -7.05 3.41 -2.21
CA THR A 65 -8.41 3.26 -2.72
C THR A 65 -8.60 4.15 -3.94
N HIS A 66 -9.17 3.59 -5.01
CA HIS A 66 -9.43 4.32 -6.24
C HIS A 66 -10.84 4.05 -6.75
N TRP A 67 -11.44 5.07 -7.35
CA TRP A 67 -12.73 4.93 -8.00
C TRP A 67 -12.60 4.13 -9.29
N LEU A 68 -13.60 3.24 -9.50
CA LEU A 68 -13.78 2.56 -10.78
C LEU A 68 -14.82 3.35 -11.57
N ASP A 69 -14.41 4.00 -12.63
CA ASP A 69 -15.33 4.76 -13.48
C ASP A 69 -15.25 4.24 -14.92
N ALA A 70 -16.08 4.83 -15.79
CA ALA A 70 -16.15 4.42 -17.18
C ALA A 70 -14.86 4.71 -17.96
N GLN A 71 -13.95 5.49 -17.40
CA GLN A 71 -12.66 5.83 -18.00
C GLN A 71 -11.54 4.90 -17.58
N MET A 72 -11.83 3.92 -16.70
CA MET A 72 -10.81 2.97 -16.26
C MET A 72 -10.49 2.01 -17.40
N THR A 73 -9.26 2.09 -17.89
CA THR A 73 -8.73 1.20 -18.91
C THR A 73 -7.69 0.27 -18.30
N LYS A 74 -7.31 -0.79 -19.02
CA LYS A 74 -6.24 -1.68 -18.61
C LYS A 74 -4.94 -0.91 -18.40
N THR A 75 -4.59 0.00 -19.30
CA THR A 75 -3.39 0.83 -19.20
C THR A 75 -3.43 1.70 -17.95
N ARG A 76 -4.54 2.38 -17.71
CA ARG A 76 -4.70 3.24 -16.52
C ARG A 76 -4.63 2.43 -15.23
N PHE A 77 -5.24 1.24 -15.21
CA PHE A 77 -5.17 0.35 -14.06
C PHE A 77 -3.72 0.03 -13.69
N PHE A 78 -2.91 -0.36 -14.66
CA PHE A 78 -1.51 -0.68 -14.41
C PHE A 78 -0.68 0.54 -14.03
N GLU A 79 -0.98 1.71 -14.57
CA GLU A 79 -0.33 2.95 -14.14
C GLU A 79 -0.61 3.26 -12.66
N ILE A 80 -1.87 3.12 -12.23
CA ILE A 80 -2.26 3.32 -10.84
C ILE A 80 -1.56 2.32 -9.94
N LEU A 81 -1.57 1.04 -10.32
CA LEU A 81 -0.90 -0.02 -9.57
C LEU A 81 0.60 0.28 -9.42
N ASP A 82 1.28 0.63 -10.50
CA ASP A 82 2.71 0.93 -10.46
C ASP A 82 3.03 2.13 -9.57
N ARG A 83 2.22 3.17 -9.60
CA ARG A 83 2.41 4.34 -8.74
C ARG A 83 2.19 4.00 -7.27
N CYS A 84 1.19 3.19 -6.97
CA CYS A 84 0.94 2.72 -5.60
C CYS A 84 2.11 1.86 -5.11
N VAL A 85 2.61 0.96 -5.95
CA VAL A 85 3.75 0.12 -5.59
C VAL A 85 5.01 0.97 -5.41
N ASP A 86 5.25 1.98 -6.24
CA ASP A 86 6.39 2.89 -6.07
C ASP A 86 6.31 3.64 -4.72
N GLU A 87 5.14 4.12 -4.34
CA GLU A 87 4.94 4.77 -3.04
C GLU A 87 5.17 3.78 -1.90
N ALA A 88 4.66 2.55 -2.03
CA ALA A 88 4.88 1.49 -1.04
C ALA A 88 6.36 1.10 -0.92
N VAL A 89 7.07 1.01 -2.03
CA VAL A 89 8.52 0.71 -2.04
C VAL A 89 9.28 1.80 -1.28
N ARG A 90 9.00 3.05 -1.57
CA ARG A 90 9.64 4.16 -0.86
C ARG A 90 9.35 4.14 0.63
N GLY A 91 8.08 3.91 0.99
CA GLY A 91 7.68 3.81 2.39
C GLY A 91 8.35 2.65 3.11
N TYR A 92 8.37 1.48 2.48
CA TYR A 92 9.02 0.31 3.05
C TYR A 92 10.50 0.56 3.35
N TYR A 93 11.25 1.12 2.37
CA TYR A 93 12.66 1.37 2.56
C TYR A 93 12.94 2.44 3.62
N GLN A 94 12.08 3.44 3.76
CA GLN A 94 12.21 4.43 4.84
C GLN A 94 12.04 3.79 6.22
N LEU A 95 11.17 2.78 6.34
CA LEU A 95 10.96 2.07 7.60
C LEU A 95 12.04 1.03 7.86
N ALA A 96 12.54 0.36 6.81
CA ALA A 96 13.52 -0.71 6.94
C ALA A 96 14.95 -0.19 7.18
N HIS A 97 15.21 1.04 6.84
CA HIS A 97 16.49 1.70 6.97
C HIS A 97 16.35 3.01 7.74
#